data_208a546063b4f7f813e948f9637e5219
#
_entry.id   208a546063b4f7f813e948f9637e5219
#
_cell.length_a   1.000
_cell.length_b   1.000
_cell.length_c   1.000
_cell.angle_alpha   90.00
_cell.angle_beta   90.00
_cell.angle_gamma   90.00
#
_symmetry.space_group_name_H-M   'P 1'
#
loop_
_entity.id
_entity.type
_entity.pdbx_description
1 polymer ?
#
loop_
_entity_poly.entity_id
_entity_poly.type
_entity_poly.pdbx_seq_one_letter_code
_entity_poly.pdbx_strand_id
1 'polypeptide(L)'
;MGNTKYTKEQIRERIQQKKILFDGAFGTYYGGKYDTRQLPELANLEAPERVKEIHREYLEAGAQILRTNTFAANSFCMDIPREQIGETLRRGLRLAREAVAEWRETTGETKEIYIAADIGQIPGEAMAQKDALSREYEEICNIFLEEGADFFVFETFSEMEELLPAIKMIGEQAFITVQFSVNQFGYSNAGLSARKLLQRAGEAKEIDAVGFNCGVGPSHMHRILQILEKPEGKLLTALPNAGYPQMVTGRMLFTGDNKDYFVDRMQQMTALGVDMAGGCCGTTPEYISDLAGKLDFTQYPQTQEKAEPEKKRA
;
A
#
# COMPACT_ATOMS: atom_id res chain seq x y z
N MET A 1 4.39 20.20 17.88
CA MET A 1 4.63 20.81 16.58
C MET A 1 3.60 20.23 15.63
N GLY A 2 2.77 21.07 14.98
CA GLY A 2 1.67 20.59 14.14
C GLY A 2 2.16 19.72 12.98
N ASN A 3 1.47 18.63 12.74
CA ASN A 3 1.69 17.78 11.59
C ASN A 3 1.55 18.66 10.33
N THR A 4 2.58 18.72 9.51
CA THR A 4 2.52 19.46 8.25
C THR A 4 1.57 18.66 7.35
N LYS A 5 0.36 19.18 7.17
CA LYS A 5 -0.60 18.58 6.24
C LYS A 5 -0.15 18.92 4.83
N TYR A 6 0.07 17.90 4.01
CA TYR A 6 0.41 18.08 2.60
C TYR A 6 -0.87 18.21 1.78
N THR A 7 -0.85 19.04 0.75
CA THR A 7 -1.92 19.01 -0.24
C THR A 7 -1.72 17.84 -1.19
N LYS A 8 -2.79 17.37 -1.80
CA LYS A 8 -2.78 16.33 -2.83
C LYS A 8 -1.76 16.63 -3.95
N GLU A 9 -1.71 17.87 -4.40
CA GLU A 9 -0.79 18.35 -5.43
C GLU A 9 0.67 18.27 -4.98
N GLN A 10 0.97 18.69 -3.75
CA GLN A 10 2.32 18.61 -3.18
C GLN A 10 2.81 17.17 -3.10
N ILE A 11 1.96 16.24 -2.66
CA ILE A 11 2.30 14.80 -2.64
C ILE A 11 2.58 14.31 -4.06
N ARG A 12 1.69 14.62 -5.01
CA ARG A 12 1.82 14.21 -6.42
C ARG A 12 3.10 14.76 -7.05
N GLU A 13 3.36 16.07 -6.93
CA GLU A 13 4.56 16.70 -7.48
C GLU A 13 5.84 16.09 -6.92
N ARG A 14 5.83 15.80 -5.62
CA ARG A 14 6.99 15.20 -4.95
C ARG A 14 7.29 13.81 -5.49
N ILE A 15 6.26 12.97 -5.64
CA ILE A 15 6.43 11.61 -6.16
C ILE A 15 6.82 11.64 -7.65
N GLN A 16 6.35 12.62 -8.42
CA GLN A 16 6.77 12.80 -9.80
C GLN A 16 8.25 13.21 -9.93
N GLN A 17 8.77 13.97 -8.98
CA GLN A 17 10.18 14.40 -8.97
C GLN A 17 11.11 13.29 -8.51
N LYS A 18 10.66 12.45 -7.59
CA LYS A 18 11.47 11.41 -6.96
C LYS A 18 10.59 10.22 -6.60
N LYS A 19 10.97 9.03 -7.08
CA LYS A 19 10.33 7.78 -6.64
C LYS A 19 10.43 7.66 -5.12
N ILE A 20 9.39 7.13 -4.48
CA ILE A 20 9.36 6.98 -3.03
C ILE A 20 9.04 5.55 -2.61
N LEU A 21 9.43 5.21 -1.40
CA LEU A 21 9.37 3.87 -0.85
C LEU A 21 8.28 3.76 0.21
N PHE A 22 7.34 2.84 -0.01
CA PHE A 22 6.45 2.36 1.02
C PHE A 22 7.20 1.51 2.04
N ASP A 23 6.60 1.31 3.19
CA ASP A 23 6.97 0.27 4.14
C ASP A 23 6.74 -1.14 3.58
N GLY A 24 7.00 -2.14 4.43
CA GLY A 24 6.71 -3.55 4.17
C GLY A 24 5.43 -4.02 4.85
N ALA A 25 5.36 -5.33 5.10
CA ALA A 25 4.22 -5.95 5.75
C ALA A 25 4.07 -5.52 7.21
N PHE A 26 2.91 -4.99 7.58
CA PHE A 26 2.63 -4.80 9.01
C PHE A 26 2.17 -6.11 9.66
N GLY A 27 1.07 -6.70 9.20
CA GLY A 27 0.41 -7.84 9.87
C GLY A 27 1.28 -9.08 9.97
N THR A 28 1.91 -9.53 8.88
CA THR A 28 2.77 -10.73 8.91
C THR A 28 4.04 -10.49 9.71
N TYR A 29 4.58 -9.26 9.71
CA TYR A 29 5.75 -8.92 10.50
C TYR A 29 5.39 -8.84 12.00
N TYR A 30 4.28 -8.20 12.35
CA TYR A 30 3.76 -8.16 13.72
C TYR A 30 3.55 -9.57 14.28
N GLY A 31 2.83 -10.42 13.53
CA GLY A 31 2.56 -11.80 13.94
C GLY A 31 3.82 -12.63 14.15
N GLY A 32 4.83 -12.47 13.29
CA GLY A 32 6.11 -13.15 13.42
C GLY A 32 6.96 -12.63 14.59
N LYS A 33 7.06 -11.31 14.71
CA LYS A 33 7.89 -10.65 15.74
C LYS A 33 7.41 -10.89 17.15
N TYR A 34 6.08 -10.85 17.39
CA TYR A 34 5.49 -11.00 18.72
C TYR A 34 4.88 -12.38 18.98
N ASP A 35 5.07 -13.33 18.07
CA ASP A 35 4.55 -14.70 18.17
C ASP A 35 3.03 -14.74 18.48
N THR A 36 2.25 -13.93 17.77
CA THR A 36 0.81 -13.79 17.99
C THR A 36 0.00 -14.14 16.74
N ARG A 37 -1.25 -14.56 16.95
CA ARG A 37 -2.28 -14.77 15.92
C ARG A 37 -3.42 -13.78 16.00
N GLN A 38 -3.36 -12.84 16.94
CA GLN A 38 -4.36 -11.78 17.06
C GLN A 38 -4.30 -10.86 15.84
N LEU A 39 -5.42 -10.23 15.55
CA LEU A 39 -5.45 -9.16 14.55
C LEU A 39 -4.52 -8.03 14.99
N PRO A 40 -3.58 -7.63 14.13
CA PRO A 40 -2.63 -6.58 14.47
C PRO A 40 -3.29 -5.25 14.86
N GLU A 41 -4.45 -4.97 14.28
CA GLU A 41 -5.23 -3.75 14.51
C GLU A 41 -5.65 -3.59 15.99
N LEU A 42 -5.90 -4.69 16.69
CA LEU A 42 -6.20 -4.66 18.13
C LEU A 42 -5.04 -4.07 18.94
N ALA A 43 -3.81 -4.24 18.47
CA ALA A 43 -2.63 -3.68 19.13
C ALA A 43 -2.63 -2.14 19.16
N ASN A 44 -3.41 -1.47 18.32
CA ASN A 44 -3.56 -0.02 18.38
C ASN A 44 -4.09 0.43 19.75
N LEU A 45 -4.92 -0.40 20.39
CA LEU A 45 -5.49 -0.15 21.70
C LEU A 45 -4.76 -0.91 22.82
N GLU A 46 -4.38 -2.18 22.58
CA GLU A 46 -3.89 -3.10 23.60
C GLU A 46 -2.37 -3.05 23.78
N ALA A 47 -1.62 -2.75 22.72
CA ALA A 47 -0.17 -2.76 22.71
C ALA A 47 0.44 -1.65 21.82
N PRO A 48 0.11 -0.37 22.04
CA PRO A 48 0.46 0.74 21.16
C PRO A 48 1.98 0.89 20.92
N GLU A 49 2.79 0.57 21.93
CA GLU A 49 4.26 0.65 21.80
C GLU A 49 4.81 -0.35 20.78
N ARG A 50 4.19 -1.54 20.63
CA ARG A 50 4.57 -2.50 19.58
C ARG A 50 4.26 -1.98 18.17
N VAL A 51 3.16 -1.25 18.02
CA VAL A 51 2.79 -0.62 16.76
C VAL A 51 3.80 0.47 16.40
N LYS A 52 4.14 1.35 17.33
CA LYS A 52 5.16 2.39 17.12
C LYS A 52 6.55 1.80 16.83
N GLU A 53 6.91 0.71 17.50
CA GLU A 53 8.18 0.01 17.25
C GLU A 53 8.29 -0.45 15.81
N ILE A 54 7.24 -1.08 15.25
CA ILE A 54 7.23 -1.53 13.85
C ILE A 54 7.33 -0.32 12.89
N HIS A 55 6.57 0.74 13.11
CA HIS A 55 6.67 1.95 12.29
C HIS A 55 8.08 2.54 12.33
N ARG A 56 8.71 2.60 13.50
CA ARG A 56 10.08 3.09 13.66
C ARG A 56 11.08 2.23 12.89
N GLU A 57 10.98 0.90 12.95
CA GLU A 57 11.85 0.00 12.21
C GLU A 57 11.74 0.19 10.69
N TYR A 58 10.55 0.45 10.17
CA TYR A 58 10.37 0.79 8.76
C TYR A 58 10.92 2.18 8.40
N LEU A 59 10.84 3.16 9.30
CA LEU A 59 11.50 4.47 9.12
C LEU A 59 13.02 4.34 9.07
N GLU A 60 13.59 3.57 9.99
CA GLU A 60 15.03 3.26 10.04
C GLU A 60 15.48 2.50 8.79
N ALA A 61 14.63 1.64 8.23
CA ALA A 61 14.84 0.95 6.97
C ALA A 61 14.75 1.87 5.73
N GLY A 62 14.30 3.10 5.89
CA GLY A 62 14.23 4.09 4.81
C GLY A 62 12.88 4.25 4.15
N ALA A 63 11.81 3.68 4.70
CA ALA A 63 10.46 3.93 4.22
C ALA A 63 10.11 5.43 4.30
N GLN A 64 9.42 5.93 3.28
CA GLN A 64 8.95 7.30 3.19
C GLN A 64 7.41 7.38 3.25
N ILE A 65 6.72 6.29 2.98
CA ILE A 65 5.28 6.14 3.19
C ILE A 65 5.07 5.03 4.21
N LEU A 66 4.46 5.37 5.35
CA LEU A 66 3.99 4.41 6.35
C LEU A 66 2.50 4.17 6.18
N ARG A 67 2.09 2.92 6.04
CA ARG A 67 0.68 2.53 6.13
C ARG A 67 0.29 2.39 7.59
N THR A 68 -0.86 2.94 7.97
CA THR A 68 -1.39 2.78 9.32
C THR A 68 -1.72 1.30 9.60
N ASN A 69 -1.69 0.89 10.86
CA ASN A 69 -2.09 -0.47 11.26
C ASN A 69 -3.62 -0.57 11.33
N THR A 70 -4.30 -0.50 10.15
CA THR A 70 -5.76 -0.40 10.06
C THR A 70 -6.37 -1.17 8.91
N PHE A 71 -5.58 -2.00 8.20
CA PHE A 71 -6.01 -2.79 7.04
C PHE A 71 -7.32 -3.55 7.26
N ALA A 72 -7.44 -4.25 8.38
CA ALA A 72 -8.62 -5.06 8.74
C ALA A 72 -9.50 -4.39 9.81
N ALA A 73 -9.36 -3.08 10.04
CA ALA A 73 -10.17 -2.35 11.02
C ALA A 73 -11.57 -2.03 10.49
N ASN A 74 -12.39 -3.06 10.36
CA ASN A 74 -13.76 -3.00 9.85
C ASN A 74 -14.68 -3.97 10.62
N SER A 75 -15.99 -3.81 10.42
CA SER A 75 -17.01 -4.56 11.14
C SER A 75 -17.05 -6.06 10.83
N PHE A 76 -16.48 -6.47 9.71
CA PHE A 76 -16.43 -7.89 9.33
C PHE A 76 -15.24 -8.61 9.98
N CYS A 77 -14.09 -7.97 10.03
CA CYS A 77 -12.86 -8.57 10.51
C CYS A 77 -12.72 -8.47 12.04
N MET A 78 -13.27 -7.42 12.65
CA MET A 78 -13.16 -7.16 14.08
C MET A 78 -14.49 -7.48 14.79
N ASP A 79 -14.47 -8.49 15.64
CA ASP A 79 -15.62 -8.84 16.49
C ASP A 79 -15.65 -7.97 17.77
N ILE A 80 -15.75 -6.66 17.57
CA ILE A 80 -15.80 -5.64 18.61
C ILE A 80 -16.86 -4.57 18.28
N PRO A 81 -17.34 -3.79 19.25
CA PRO A 81 -18.29 -2.71 19.01
C PRO A 81 -17.78 -1.68 17.97
N ARG A 82 -18.67 -1.16 17.12
CA ARG A 82 -18.34 -0.15 16.08
C ARG A 82 -17.59 1.07 16.62
N GLU A 83 -17.93 1.50 17.82
CA GLU A 83 -17.24 2.62 18.48
C GLU A 83 -15.76 2.30 18.70
N GLN A 84 -15.45 1.07 19.11
CA GLN A 84 -14.06 0.61 19.28
C GLN A 84 -13.33 0.44 17.95
N ILE A 85 -14.03 0.05 16.86
CA ILE A 85 -13.44 0.06 15.52
C ILE A 85 -13.04 1.49 15.13
N GLY A 86 -13.92 2.47 15.33
CA GLY A 86 -13.61 3.88 15.09
C GLY A 86 -12.43 4.37 15.90
N GLU A 87 -12.31 3.98 17.18
CA GLU A 87 -11.14 4.34 17.98
C GLU A 87 -9.87 3.62 17.52
N THR A 88 -9.96 2.37 17.08
CA THR A 88 -8.84 1.61 16.48
C THR A 88 -8.29 2.31 15.25
N LEU A 89 -9.15 2.83 14.37
CA LEU A 89 -8.78 3.60 13.19
C LEU A 89 -8.05 4.90 13.59
N ARG A 90 -8.66 5.71 14.48
CA ARG A 90 -8.06 6.96 14.97
C ARG A 90 -6.70 6.70 15.61
N ARG A 91 -6.63 5.69 16.47
CA ARG A 91 -5.40 5.35 17.18
C ARG A 91 -4.31 4.87 16.22
N GLY A 92 -4.64 4.06 15.21
CA GLY A 92 -3.69 3.63 14.18
C GLY A 92 -3.01 4.81 13.48
N LEU A 93 -3.77 5.83 13.08
CA LEU A 93 -3.22 7.03 12.46
C LEU A 93 -2.35 7.84 13.44
N ARG A 94 -2.81 8.01 14.69
CA ARG A 94 -2.06 8.74 15.72
C ARG A 94 -0.74 8.05 16.05
N LEU A 95 -0.73 6.71 16.19
CA LEU A 95 0.49 5.93 16.47
C LEU A 95 1.55 6.06 15.37
N ALA A 96 1.15 6.05 14.10
CA ALA A 96 2.06 6.29 13.00
C ALA A 96 2.68 7.72 13.08
N ARG A 97 1.87 8.72 13.43
CA ARG A 97 2.35 10.11 13.64
C ARG A 97 3.29 10.23 14.84
N GLU A 98 2.95 9.58 15.95
CA GLU A 98 3.79 9.53 17.14
C GLU A 98 5.14 8.88 16.82
N ALA A 99 5.15 7.75 16.11
CA ALA A 99 6.37 7.07 15.70
C ALA A 99 7.28 7.96 14.82
N VAL A 100 6.71 8.70 13.87
CA VAL A 100 7.46 9.66 13.03
C VAL A 100 8.03 10.80 13.89
N ALA A 101 7.24 11.34 14.82
CA ALA A 101 7.69 12.43 15.68
C ALA A 101 8.85 11.99 16.60
N GLU A 102 8.71 10.86 17.26
CA GLU A 102 9.73 10.26 18.14
C GLU A 102 11.02 9.91 17.36
N TRP A 103 10.86 9.35 16.16
CA TRP A 103 12.00 9.04 15.28
C TRP A 103 12.77 10.30 14.87
N ARG A 104 12.07 11.38 14.49
CA ARG A 104 12.69 12.66 14.16
C ARG A 104 13.40 13.30 15.36
N GLU A 105 12.80 13.22 16.55
CA GLU A 105 13.40 13.74 17.77
C GLU A 105 14.69 13.01 18.15
N THR A 106 14.72 11.69 17.96
CA THR A 106 15.88 10.87 18.30
C THR A 106 17.01 10.93 17.27
N THR A 107 16.67 11.02 15.98
CA THR A 107 17.66 10.94 14.89
C THR A 107 18.06 12.29 14.31
N GLY A 108 17.27 13.34 14.53
CA GLY A 108 17.41 14.63 13.86
C GLY A 108 17.03 14.63 12.38
N GLU A 109 16.43 13.54 11.88
CA GLU A 109 16.06 13.41 10.47
C GLU A 109 14.92 14.37 10.09
N THR A 110 15.07 14.98 8.91
CA THR A 110 14.11 15.95 8.37
C THR A 110 13.43 15.48 7.08
N LYS A 111 13.67 14.22 6.68
CA LYS A 111 13.05 13.64 5.49
C LYS A 111 11.54 13.76 5.53
N GLU A 112 10.93 13.99 4.37
CA GLU A 112 9.47 13.94 4.22
C GLU A 112 9.00 12.51 4.39
N ILE A 113 8.06 12.32 5.31
CA ILE A 113 7.38 11.06 5.57
C ILE A 113 5.89 11.30 5.42
N TYR A 114 5.25 10.47 4.63
CA TYR A 114 3.80 10.44 4.43
C TYR A 114 3.20 9.31 5.25
N ILE A 115 2.04 9.56 5.85
CA ILE A 115 1.29 8.55 6.58
C ILE A 115 0.02 8.27 5.81
N ALA A 116 -0.06 7.07 5.25
CA ALA A 116 -1.19 6.62 4.47
C ALA A 116 -2.22 5.92 5.37
N ALA A 117 -3.43 6.45 5.42
CA ALA A 117 -4.59 5.78 6.00
C ALA A 117 -4.86 4.50 5.20
N ASP A 118 -4.58 3.35 5.80
CA ASP A 118 -4.62 2.06 5.15
C ASP A 118 -5.97 1.39 5.32
N ILE A 119 -6.60 1.02 4.20
CA ILE A 119 -7.95 0.46 4.14
C ILE A 119 -7.91 -0.78 3.26
N GLY A 120 -8.14 -1.95 3.87
CA GLY A 120 -8.23 -3.22 3.16
C GLY A 120 -9.64 -3.54 2.65
N GLN A 121 -9.71 -4.49 1.72
CA GLN A 121 -10.99 -4.97 1.24
C GLN A 121 -11.75 -5.72 2.36
N ILE A 122 -12.99 -5.34 2.61
CA ILE A 122 -13.90 -6.09 3.48
C ILE A 122 -14.28 -7.39 2.75
N PRO A 123 -14.11 -8.58 3.38
CA PRO A 123 -14.29 -9.87 2.72
C PRO A 123 -15.70 -10.10 2.18
N GLY A 124 -15.79 -10.89 1.10
CA GLY A 124 -16.90 -10.97 0.16
C GLY A 124 -18.23 -11.60 0.61
N GLU A 125 -18.33 -12.23 1.81
CA GLU A 125 -19.65 -12.65 2.30
C GLU A 125 -20.56 -11.45 2.67
N ALA A 126 -19.93 -10.31 2.97
CA ALA A 126 -20.59 -9.02 3.10
C ALA A 126 -21.08 -8.45 1.74
N MET A 127 -20.58 -8.94 0.60
CA MET A 127 -20.94 -8.45 -0.75
C MET A 127 -22.43 -8.59 -1.12
N ALA A 128 -23.20 -9.36 -0.37
CA ALA A 128 -24.66 -9.40 -0.55
C ALA A 128 -25.35 -8.06 -0.23
N GLN A 129 -24.64 -7.08 0.34
CA GLN A 129 -25.15 -5.77 0.73
C GLN A 129 -24.18 -4.65 0.28
N LYS A 130 -24.02 -4.48 -1.04
CA LYS A 130 -23.12 -3.46 -1.62
C LYS A 130 -23.28 -2.06 -1.03
N ASP A 131 -24.51 -1.62 -0.81
CA ASP A 131 -24.78 -0.31 -0.20
C ASP A 131 -24.31 -0.21 1.26
N ALA A 132 -24.30 -1.32 2.00
CA ALA A 132 -23.78 -1.32 3.37
C ALA A 132 -22.25 -1.24 3.39
N LEU A 133 -21.58 -1.93 2.46
CA LEU A 133 -20.14 -1.84 2.28
C LEU A 133 -19.70 -0.44 1.89
N SER A 134 -20.37 0.16 0.91
CA SER A 134 -20.05 1.53 0.49
C SER A 134 -20.18 2.51 1.66
N ARG A 135 -21.25 2.40 2.45
CA ARG A 135 -21.41 3.24 3.65
C ARG A 135 -20.31 3.00 4.70
N GLU A 136 -19.86 1.76 4.90
CA GLU A 136 -18.79 1.48 5.84
C GLU A 136 -17.46 2.08 5.38
N TYR A 137 -17.14 2.01 4.08
CA TYR A 137 -15.97 2.69 3.52
C TYR A 137 -16.06 4.22 3.66
N GLU A 138 -17.25 4.81 3.44
CA GLU A 138 -17.47 6.24 3.68
C GLU A 138 -17.25 6.61 5.16
N GLU A 139 -17.79 5.80 6.10
CA GLU A 139 -17.58 6.00 7.54
C GLU A 139 -16.09 5.92 7.93
N ILE A 140 -15.36 4.90 7.45
CA ILE A 140 -13.92 4.74 7.68
C ILE A 140 -13.14 5.95 7.15
N CYS A 141 -13.44 6.36 5.92
CA CYS A 141 -12.79 7.53 5.31
C CYS A 141 -13.09 8.83 6.07
N ASN A 142 -14.32 9.02 6.54
CA ASN A 142 -14.69 10.18 7.34
C ASN A 142 -13.90 10.25 8.65
N ILE A 143 -13.74 9.11 9.35
CA ILE A 143 -12.93 9.04 10.57
C ILE A 143 -11.50 9.49 10.30
N PHE A 144 -10.89 9.05 9.22
CA PHE A 144 -9.54 9.44 8.86
C PHE A 144 -9.44 10.91 8.43
N LEU A 145 -10.44 11.45 7.72
CA LEU A 145 -10.50 12.88 7.37
C LEU A 145 -10.62 13.77 8.63
N GLU A 146 -11.48 13.38 9.59
CA GLU A 146 -11.62 14.08 10.87
C GLU A 146 -10.29 14.09 11.65
N GLU A 147 -9.51 13.03 11.58
CA GLU A 147 -8.16 12.95 12.15
C GLU A 147 -7.11 13.66 11.27
N GLY A 148 -7.50 14.25 10.15
CA GLY A 148 -6.63 15.04 9.27
C GLY A 148 -5.68 14.16 8.43
N ALA A 149 -6.12 12.98 7.99
CA ALA A 149 -5.40 12.21 6.97
C ALA A 149 -5.41 12.97 5.64
N ASP A 150 -4.27 12.96 4.95
CA ASP A 150 -4.06 13.59 3.66
C ASP A 150 -3.60 12.62 2.57
N PHE A 151 -3.39 11.35 2.94
CA PHE A 151 -3.02 10.27 2.06
C PHE A 151 -3.84 9.01 2.42
N PHE A 152 -4.50 8.41 1.42
CA PHE A 152 -5.29 7.18 1.56
C PHE A 152 -4.75 6.08 0.67
N VAL A 153 -4.68 4.87 1.20
CA VAL A 153 -4.34 3.66 0.48
C VAL A 153 -5.48 2.66 0.62
N PHE A 154 -6.15 2.36 -0.47
CA PHE A 154 -7.06 1.23 -0.59
C PHE A 154 -6.27 0.07 -1.16
N GLU A 155 -5.96 -0.94 -0.33
CA GLU A 155 -5.07 -2.02 -0.76
C GLU A 155 -5.74 -3.40 -0.80
N THR A 156 -5.23 -4.26 -1.69
CA THR A 156 -5.64 -5.67 -1.83
C THR A 156 -7.08 -5.84 -2.35
N PHE A 157 -7.57 -4.89 -3.13
CA PHE A 157 -8.92 -4.94 -3.68
C PHE A 157 -9.03 -5.86 -4.91
N SER A 158 -10.18 -6.53 -5.06
CA SER A 158 -10.52 -7.34 -6.22
C SER A 158 -11.22 -6.55 -7.32
N GLU A 159 -11.91 -5.49 -6.93
CA GLU A 159 -12.64 -4.51 -7.74
C GLU A 159 -12.76 -3.21 -6.94
N MET A 160 -13.37 -2.16 -7.51
CA MET A 160 -13.41 -0.85 -6.86
C MET A 160 -14.80 -0.23 -6.77
N GLU A 161 -15.82 -0.91 -7.23
CA GLU A 161 -17.16 -0.36 -7.33
C GLU A 161 -17.72 0.12 -5.98
N GLU A 162 -17.48 -0.64 -4.91
CA GLU A 162 -17.93 -0.30 -3.57
C GLU A 162 -17.16 0.88 -2.95
N LEU A 163 -15.96 1.17 -3.49
CA LEU A 163 -15.12 2.29 -3.03
C LEU A 163 -15.51 3.62 -3.67
N LEU A 164 -16.18 3.61 -4.80
CA LEU A 164 -16.42 4.83 -5.59
C LEU A 164 -17.10 5.96 -4.80
N PRO A 165 -18.10 5.70 -3.92
CA PRO A 165 -18.69 6.75 -3.08
C PRO A 165 -17.66 7.37 -2.14
N ALA A 166 -16.89 6.56 -1.42
CA ALA A 166 -15.84 7.02 -0.51
C ALA A 166 -14.73 7.78 -1.26
N ILE A 167 -14.25 7.25 -2.39
CA ILE A 167 -13.24 7.89 -3.24
C ILE A 167 -13.71 9.28 -3.70
N LYS A 168 -14.96 9.41 -4.14
CA LYS A 168 -15.53 10.72 -4.54
C LYS A 168 -15.62 11.69 -3.38
N MET A 169 -15.97 11.20 -2.20
CA MET A 169 -16.10 12.02 -0.99
C MET A 169 -14.75 12.63 -0.58
N ILE A 170 -13.66 11.87 -0.66
CA ILE A 170 -12.33 12.30 -0.21
C ILE A 170 -11.49 12.93 -1.32
N GLY A 171 -11.87 12.77 -2.59
CA GLY A 171 -11.03 12.95 -3.77
C GLY A 171 -10.37 14.32 -3.96
N GLU A 172 -10.97 15.42 -3.44
CA GLU A 172 -10.37 16.76 -3.49
C GLU A 172 -9.54 17.09 -2.23
N GLN A 173 -9.67 16.27 -1.18
CA GLN A 173 -9.10 16.58 0.14
C GLN A 173 -7.80 15.83 0.41
N ALA A 174 -7.56 14.70 -0.29
CA ALA A 174 -6.46 13.81 0.00
C ALA A 174 -5.89 13.16 -1.27
N PHE A 175 -4.65 12.71 -1.19
CA PHE A 175 -4.01 11.87 -2.20
C PHE A 175 -4.52 10.43 -2.07
N ILE A 176 -4.98 9.85 -3.17
CA ILE A 176 -5.61 8.53 -3.18
C ILE A 176 -4.82 7.54 -4.01
N THR A 177 -4.46 6.42 -3.38
CA THR A 177 -3.88 5.25 -4.04
C THR A 177 -4.85 4.07 -3.98
N VAL A 178 -5.09 3.41 -5.12
CA VAL A 178 -5.86 2.16 -5.19
C VAL A 178 -4.97 1.04 -5.69
N GLN A 179 -4.90 -0.04 -4.92
CA GLN A 179 -4.05 -1.19 -5.21
C GLN A 179 -4.89 -2.46 -5.28
N PHE A 180 -4.70 -3.19 -6.36
CA PHE A 180 -5.43 -4.42 -6.61
C PHE A 180 -4.58 -5.66 -6.32
N SER A 181 -5.23 -6.70 -5.83
CA SER A 181 -4.63 -8.03 -5.70
C SER A 181 -5.02 -8.90 -6.89
N VAL A 182 -4.03 -9.48 -7.54
CA VAL A 182 -4.21 -10.39 -8.67
C VAL A 182 -3.40 -11.66 -8.49
N ASN A 183 -3.88 -12.75 -9.07
CA ASN A 183 -3.16 -14.02 -9.10
C ASN A 183 -2.03 -14.02 -10.14
N GLN A 184 -1.29 -15.13 -10.23
CA GLN A 184 -0.16 -15.30 -11.16
C GLN A 184 -0.52 -15.18 -12.65
N PHE A 185 -1.81 -15.25 -12.99
CA PHE A 185 -2.34 -15.10 -14.34
C PHE A 185 -2.85 -13.67 -14.61
N GLY A 186 -2.76 -12.77 -13.63
CA GLY A 186 -3.19 -11.38 -13.72
C GLY A 186 -4.70 -11.17 -13.59
N TYR A 187 -5.40 -12.04 -12.83
CA TYR A 187 -6.82 -11.90 -12.54
C TYR A 187 -7.06 -11.71 -11.04
N SER A 188 -7.95 -10.80 -10.68
CA SER A 188 -8.42 -10.62 -9.31
C SER A 188 -9.40 -11.74 -8.90
N ASN A 189 -9.72 -11.81 -7.62
CA ASN A 189 -10.74 -12.75 -7.11
C ASN A 189 -12.15 -12.47 -7.67
N ALA A 190 -12.43 -11.24 -8.12
CA ALA A 190 -13.65 -10.90 -8.85
C ALA A 190 -13.61 -11.29 -10.34
N GLY A 191 -12.54 -11.96 -10.81
CA GLY A 191 -12.39 -12.39 -12.20
C GLY A 191 -12.02 -11.27 -13.18
N LEU A 192 -11.66 -10.08 -12.69
CA LEU A 192 -11.24 -8.95 -13.52
C LEU A 192 -9.75 -9.06 -13.84
N SER A 193 -9.39 -8.80 -15.11
CA SER A 193 -7.98 -8.77 -15.51
C SER A 193 -7.28 -7.51 -14.97
N ALA A 194 -5.98 -7.62 -14.70
CA ALA A 194 -5.12 -6.53 -14.28
C ALA A 194 -5.26 -5.29 -15.20
N ARG A 195 -5.34 -5.50 -16.53
CA ARG A 195 -5.58 -4.43 -17.51
C ARG A 195 -6.89 -3.69 -17.26
N LYS A 196 -7.99 -4.44 -17.03
CA LYS A 196 -9.31 -3.85 -16.81
C LYS A 196 -9.36 -3.09 -15.48
N LEU A 197 -8.69 -3.60 -14.43
CA LEU A 197 -8.59 -2.94 -13.14
C LEU A 197 -7.85 -1.60 -13.25
N LEU A 198 -6.66 -1.58 -13.90
CA LEU A 198 -5.92 -0.35 -14.11
C LEU A 198 -6.67 0.66 -14.98
N GLN A 199 -7.32 0.20 -16.04
CA GLN A 199 -8.12 1.07 -16.91
C GLN A 199 -9.24 1.77 -16.12
N ARG A 200 -10.05 1.01 -15.37
CA ARG A 200 -11.14 1.56 -14.57
C ARG A 200 -10.65 2.56 -13.52
N ALA A 201 -9.58 2.22 -12.80
CA ALA A 201 -9.00 3.13 -11.82
C ALA A 201 -8.37 4.36 -12.50
N GLY A 202 -7.82 4.20 -13.70
CA GLY A 202 -7.31 5.30 -14.50
C GLY A 202 -8.37 6.32 -14.93
N GLU A 203 -9.60 5.86 -15.20
CA GLU A 203 -10.75 6.70 -15.58
C GLU A 203 -11.30 7.54 -14.40
N ALA A 204 -11.06 7.13 -13.16
CA ALA A 204 -11.51 7.87 -11.97
C ALA A 204 -10.55 9.03 -11.68
N LYS A 205 -11.03 10.27 -11.89
CA LYS A 205 -10.21 11.49 -11.75
C LYS A 205 -9.69 11.74 -10.33
N GLU A 206 -10.43 11.25 -9.34
CA GLU A 206 -10.14 11.41 -7.92
C GLU A 206 -8.91 10.58 -7.48
N ILE A 207 -8.63 9.46 -8.17
CA ILE A 207 -7.50 8.57 -7.88
C ILE A 207 -6.20 9.19 -8.42
N ASP A 208 -5.17 9.22 -7.60
CA ASP A 208 -3.85 9.76 -7.96
C ASP A 208 -2.87 8.67 -8.41
N ALA A 209 -2.93 7.53 -7.75
CA ALA A 209 -2.05 6.41 -8.01
C ALA A 209 -2.82 5.10 -8.07
N VAL A 210 -2.36 4.21 -8.94
CA VAL A 210 -2.96 2.88 -9.12
C VAL A 210 -1.86 1.82 -9.19
N GLY A 211 -2.19 0.58 -8.87
CA GLY A 211 -1.23 -0.50 -9.04
C GLY A 211 -1.64 -1.79 -8.39
N PHE A 212 -0.63 -2.56 -7.98
CA PHE A 212 -0.86 -3.89 -7.45
C PHE A 212 -0.10 -4.08 -6.14
N ASN A 213 -0.75 -4.77 -5.20
CA ASN A 213 -0.11 -5.27 -4.00
C ASN A 213 -0.56 -6.69 -3.69
N CYS A 214 0.21 -7.40 -2.87
CA CYS A 214 -0.13 -8.76 -2.45
C CYS A 214 -0.39 -9.74 -3.62
N GLY A 215 -1.08 -10.85 -3.37
CA GLY A 215 -1.48 -11.86 -4.37
C GLY A 215 -0.33 -12.65 -4.98
N VAL A 216 0.75 -11.99 -5.37
CA VAL A 216 1.90 -12.58 -6.05
C VAL A 216 3.23 -12.07 -5.51
N GLY A 217 4.29 -12.85 -5.73
CA GLY A 217 5.67 -12.44 -5.50
C GLY A 217 6.22 -11.56 -6.64
N PRO A 218 7.46 -11.05 -6.50
CA PRO A 218 8.01 -10.00 -7.36
C PRO A 218 8.12 -10.41 -8.84
N SER A 219 8.43 -11.67 -9.14
CA SER A 219 8.52 -12.14 -10.53
C SER A 219 7.21 -12.13 -11.29
N HIS A 220 6.13 -12.54 -10.64
CA HIS A 220 4.83 -12.53 -11.30
C HIS A 220 4.31 -11.10 -11.43
N MET A 221 4.50 -10.26 -10.41
CA MET A 221 4.12 -8.84 -10.50
C MET A 221 4.89 -8.13 -11.63
N HIS A 222 6.20 -8.37 -11.74
CA HIS A 222 7.01 -7.84 -12.84
C HIS A 222 6.46 -8.27 -14.20
N ARG A 223 6.18 -9.58 -14.42
CA ARG A 223 5.60 -10.07 -15.68
C ARG A 223 4.24 -9.45 -16.00
N ILE A 224 3.40 -9.24 -15.00
CA ILE A 224 2.11 -8.59 -15.17
C ILE A 224 2.32 -7.13 -15.62
N LEU A 225 3.21 -6.40 -14.96
CA LEU A 225 3.49 -5.00 -15.29
C LEU A 225 4.12 -4.82 -16.68
N GLN A 226 4.93 -5.76 -17.14
CA GLN A 226 5.56 -5.70 -18.48
C GLN A 226 4.56 -5.63 -19.65
N ILE A 227 3.36 -6.18 -19.48
CA ILE A 227 2.32 -6.23 -20.52
C ILE A 227 1.21 -5.21 -20.33
N LEU A 228 1.35 -4.34 -19.32
CA LEU A 228 0.37 -3.31 -19.00
C LEU A 228 0.90 -1.93 -19.36
N GLU A 229 0.00 -1.06 -19.75
CA GLU A 229 0.29 0.36 -19.94
C GLU A 229 -0.11 1.11 -18.68
N LYS A 230 0.77 1.99 -18.22
CA LYS A 230 0.49 2.90 -17.12
C LYS A 230 -0.61 3.86 -17.53
N PRO A 231 -1.70 3.99 -16.78
CA PRO A 231 -2.76 4.93 -17.11
C PRO A 231 -2.26 6.36 -17.14
N GLU A 232 -2.69 7.11 -18.15
CA GLU A 232 -2.28 8.50 -18.33
C GLU A 232 -2.65 9.36 -17.12
N GLY A 233 -1.72 10.21 -16.68
CA GLY A 233 -1.91 11.10 -15.54
C GLY A 233 -1.92 10.42 -14.17
N LYS A 234 -1.72 9.10 -14.08
CA LYS A 234 -1.66 8.37 -12.81
C LYS A 234 -0.22 8.00 -12.44
N LEU A 235 0.03 7.89 -11.14
CA LEU A 235 1.24 7.25 -10.63
C LEU A 235 1.02 5.74 -10.52
N LEU A 236 2.11 4.96 -10.63
CA LEU A 236 2.04 3.50 -10.59
C LEU A 236 2.70 2.95 -9.32
N THR A 237 2.01 2.01 -8.66
CA THR A 237 2.51 1.35 -7.44
C THR A 237 2.77 -0.13 -7.68
N ALA A 238 3.78 -0.68 -6.98
CA ALA A 238 4.05 -2.11 -6.95
C ALA A 238 4.57 -2.55 -5.58
N LEU A 239 3.78 -3.35 -4.86
CA LEU A 239 4.09 -3.87 -3.54
C LEU A 239 3.88 -5.40 -3.50
N PRO A 240 4.79 -6.20 -4.09
CA PRO A 240 4.67 -7.65 -4.10
C PRO A 240 4.90 -8.28 -2.72
N ASN A 241 4.46 -9.52 -2.54
CA ASN A 241 4.85 -10.35 -1.41
C ASN A 241 6.34 -10.71 -1.51
N ALA A 242 6.98 -10.99 -0.37
CA ALA A 242 8.36 -11.50 -0.35
C ALA A 242 8.50 -12.83 -1.13
N GLY A 243 7.45 -13.63 -1.13
CA GLY A 243 7.35 -14.91 -1.81
C GLY A 243 5.92 -15.42 -1.81
N TYR A 244 5.75 -16.75 -1.94
CA TYR A 244 4.44 -17.39 -1.84
C TYR A 244 4.18 -17.91 -0.43
N PRO A 245 2.91 -17.84 0.03
CA PRO A 245 2.55 -18.33 1.35
C PRO A 245 2.73 -19.86 1.41
N GLN A 246 3.31 -20.33 2.49
CA GLN A 246 3.39 -21.74 2.86
C GLN A 246 2.76 -21.94 4.23
N MET A 247 1.93 -22.98 4.36
CA MET A 247 1.36 -23.35 5.65
C MET A 247 2.35 -24.22 6.42
N VAL A 248 2.97 -23.66 7.43
CA VAL A 248 3.90 -24.37 8.31
C VAL A 248 3.32 -24.38 9.74
N THR A 249 3.05 -25.55 10.28
CA THR A 249 2.48 -25.73 11.64
C THR A 249 1.24 -24.85 11.92
N GLY A 250 0.35 -24.71 10.91
CA GLY A 250 -0.87 -23.91 11.02
C GLY A 250 -0.65 -22.40 10.98
N ARG A 251 0.53 -21.93 10.55
CA ARG A 251 0.84 -20.53 10.26
C ARG A 251 1.11 -20.34 8.78
N MET A 252 0.64 -19.22 8.26
CA MET A 252 1.01 -18.79 6.92
C MET A 252 2.37 -18.06 7.00
N LEU A 253 3.41 -18.70 6.48
CA LEU A 253 4.74 -18.12 6.35
C LEU A 253 5.00 -17.77 4.90
N PHE A 254 5.63 -16.65 4.66
CA PHE A 254 6.10 -16.26 3.34
C PHE A 254 7.57 -16.62 3.26
N THR A 255 7.89 -17.70 2.57
CA THR A 255 9.27 -18.13 2.37
C THR A 255 9.85 -17.36 1.19
N GLY A 256 10.51 -16.27 1.50
CA GLY A 256 11.22 -15.44 0.54
C GLY A 256 12.61 -15.12 1.09
N ASP A 257 13.50 -16.12 1.13
CA ASP A 257 14.83 -15.94 1.70
C ASP A 257 15.81 -15.20 0.75
N ASN A 258 15.38 -14.88 -0.47
CA ASN A 258 16.23 -14.23 -1.45
C ASN A 258 15.89 -12.73 -1.61
N LYS A 259 16.38 -11.92 -0.67
CA LYS A 259 16.23 -10.46 -0.69
C LYS A 259 16.86 -9.83 -1.93
N ASP A 260 18.03 -10.32 -2.36
CA ASP A 260 18.69 -9.82 -3.57
C ASP A 260 17.84 -10.03 -4.82
N TYR A 261 17.19 -11.19 -4.93
CA TYR A 261 16.25 -11.46 -6.01
C TYR A 261 15.01 -10.54 -5.96
N PHE A 262 14.47 -10.31 -4.76
CA PHE A 262 13.36 -9.37 -4.57
C PHE A 262 13.74 -7.97 -5.06
N VAL A 263 14.89 -7.46 -4.63
CA VAL A 263 15.39 -6.14 -5.01
C VAL A 263 15.65 -6.04 -6.51
N ASP A 264 16.27 -7.05 -7.12
CA ASP A 264 16.50 -7.09 -8.58
C ASP A 264 15.18 -6.97 -9.36
N ARG A 265 14.14 -7.70 -8.95
CA ARG A 265 12.82 -7.60 -9.58
C ARG A 265 12.17 -6.24 -9.36
N MET A 266 12.34 -5.65 -8.17
CA MET A 266 11.85 -4.29 -7.89
C MET A 266 12.55 -3.24 -8.74
N GLN A 267 13.86 -3.34 -8.95
CA GLN A 267 14.59 -2.47 -9.87
C GLN A 267 14.05 -2.57 -11.30
N GLN A 268 13.78 -3.79 -11.77
CA GLN A 268 13.16 -3.99 -13.08
C GLN A 268 11.76 -3.35 -13.16
N MET A 269 10.94 -3.46 -12.12
CA MET A 269 9.62 -2.83 -12.09
C MET A 269 9.71 -1.29 -12.05
N THR A 270 10.68 -0.72 -11.35
CA THR A 270 10.91 0.73 -11.37
C THR A 270 11.35 1.22 -12.74
N ALA A 271 12.09 0.40 -13.51
CA ALA A 271 12.43 0.70 -14.90
C ALA A 271 11.21 0.65 -15.85
N LEU A 272 10.15 -0.08 -15.50
CA LEU A 272 8.87 -0.08 -16.22
C LEU A 272 7.96 1.13 -15.88
N GLY A 273 8.40 2.05 -15.02
CA GLY A 273 7.65 3.26 -14.67
C GLY A 273 6.88 3.18 -13.36
N VAL A 274 7.21 2.23 -12.47
CA VAL A 274 6.70 2.23 -11.09
C VAL A 274 7.28 3.44 -10.35
N ASP A 275 6.41 4.26 -9.80
CA ASP A 275 6.74 5.51 -9.09
C ASP A 275 6.88 5.28 -7.57
N MET A 276 6.05 4.40 -7.03
CA MET A 276 6.02 4.06 -5.61
C MET A 276 6.20 2.54 -5.45
N ALA A 277 7.29 2.17 -4.82
CA ALA A 277 7.68 0.77 -4.58
C ALA A 277 7.61 0.44 -3.09
N GLY A 278 7.51 -0.83 -2.75
CA GLY A 278 7.50 -1.31 -1.38
C GLY A 278 7.27 -2.80 -1.30
N GLY A 279 6.76 -3.26 -0.16
CA GLY A 279 6.48 -4.67 0.02
C GLY A 279 5.11 -4.95 0.64
N CYS A 280 4.62 -6.16 0.45
CA CYS A 280 3.45 -6.70 1.11
C CYS A 280 3.82 -7.94 1.94
N CYS A 281 2.94 -8.89 2.10
CA CYS A 281 3.11 -10.03 2.99
C CYS A 281 4.51 -10.68 2.94
N GLY A 282 5.08 -10.91 4.11
CA GLY A 282 6.41 -11.52 4.28
C GLY A 282 7.60 -10.57 4.12
N THR A 283 7.41 -9.33 3.66
CA THR A 283 8.50 -8.36 3.62
C THR A 283 8.71 -7.73 5.01
N THR A 284 9.96 -7.65 5.43
CA THR A 284 10.40 -7.11 6.73
C THR A 284 11.14 -5.78 6.53
N PRO A 285 11.49 -5.05 7.60
CA PRO A 285 12.34 -3.88 7.51
C PRO A 285 13.65 -4.12 6.73
N GLU A 286 14.22 -5.32 6.79
CA GLU A 286 15.41 -5.66 6.03
C GLU A 286 15.22 -5.59 4.50
N TYR A 287 14.05 -6.06 4.00
CA TYR A 287 13.69 -5.92 2.57
C TYR A 287 13.61 -4.47 2.15
N ILE A 288 13.02 -3.63 3.01
CA ILE A 288 12.87 -2.19 2.74
C ILE A 288 14.22 -1.48 2.79
N SER A 289 15.10 -1.86 3.72
CA SER A 289 16.46 -1.33 3.81
C SER A 289 17.29 -1.67 2.57
N ASP A 290 17.20 -2.91 2.08
CA ASP A 290 17.89 -3.33 0.87
C ASP A 290 17.36 -2.59 -0.37
N LEU A 291 16.03 -2.34 -0.45
CA LEU A 291 15.42 -1.52 -1.49
C LEU A 291 15.92 -0.07 -1.40
N ALA A 292 15.92 0.53 -0.21
CA ALA A 292 16.35 1.90 0.01
C ALA A 292 17.81 2.13 -0.42
N GLY A 293 18.67 1.12 -0.21
CA GLY A 293 20.08 1.17 -0.58
C GLY A 293 20.36 0.93 -2.06
N LYS A 294 19.48 0.22 -2.78
CA LYS A 294 19.75 -0.23 -4.16
C LYS A 294 18.86 0.43 -5.21
N LEU A 295 17.68 0.94 -4.84
CA LEU A 295 16.83 1.67 -5.77
C LEU A 295 17.35 3.10 -5.94
N ASP A 296 17.66 3.48 -7.19
CA ASP A 296 17.93 4.87 -7.50
C ASP A 296 16.61 5.64 -7.60
N PHE A 297 16.24 6.28 -6.49
CA PHE A 297 15.06 7.11 -6.42
C PHE A 297 15.22 8.48 -7.09
N THR A 298 16.41 8.79 -7.65
CA THR A 298 16.72 10.10 -8.25
C THR A 298 16.58 10.12 -9.77
N GLN A 299 16.54 8.97 -10.43
CA GLN A 299 16.48 8.92 -11.89
C GLN A 299 15.14 8.33 -12.37
N TYR A 300 14.38 9.16 -13.11
CA TYR A 300 13.43 8.61 -14.08
C TYR A 300 14.23 8.04 -15.26
N PRO A 301 14.00 6.80 -15.68
CA PRO A 301 14.57 6.35 -16.96
C PRO A 301 14.06 7.29 -18.03
N GLN A 302 14.99 7.95 -18.74
CA GLN A 302 14.65 8.68 -19.94
C GLN A 302 13.88 7.71 -20.84
N THR A 303 12.71 8.11 -21.28
CA THR A 303 11.87 7.35 -22.21
C THR A 303 12.74 6.75 -23.29
N GLN A 304 12.92 5.43 -23.29
CA GLN A 304 13.47 4.75 -24.45
C GLN A 304 12.48 5.04 -25.59
N GLU A 305 12.96 5.79 -26.60
CA GLU A 305 12.24 5.94 -27.86
C GLU A 305 11.77 4.54 -28.29
N LYS A 306 10.47 4.39 -28.45
CA LYS A 306 9.87 3.15 -28.95
C LYS A 306 10.58 2.81 -30.25
N ALA A 307 11.34 1.72 -30.26
CA ALA A 307 11.87 1.18 -31.50
C ALA A 307 10.67 0.94 -32.44
N GLU A 308 10.64 1.65 -33.58
CA GLU A 308 9.62 1.45 -34.60
C GLU A 308 9.62 -0.04 -34.99
N PRO A 309 8.45 -0.68 -35.11
CA PRO A 309 8.41 -2.05 -35.58
C PRO A 309 8.97 -2.11 -37.01
N GLU A 310 10.04 -2.88 -37.20
CA GLU A 310 10.58 -3.18 -38.54
C GLU A 310 9.44 -3.62 -39.46
N LYS A 311 9.16 -2.81 -40.46
CA LYS A 311 8.29 -3.18 -41.59
C LYS A 311 8.92 -4.39 -42.28
N LYS A 312 8.36 -5.59 -42.03
CA LYS A 312 8.66 -6.75 -42.86
C LYS A 312 8.35 -6.38 -44.30
N ARG A 313 9.41 -6.24 -45.09
CA ARG A 313 9.29 -6.18 -46.57
C ARG A 313 8.83 -7.55 -47.06
N ALA A 314 7.76 -7.56 -47.81
CA ALA A 314 7.25 -8.73 -48.52
C ALA A 314 8.24 -9.22 -49.59
#